data_b59596f366f5a9a5f83554690b7756ef
#
_entry.id   b59596f366f5a9a5f83554690b7756ef
#
_cell.length_a   1.000
_cell.length_b   1.000
_cell.length_c   1.000
_cell.angle_alpha   90.00
_cell.angle_beta   90.00
_cell.angle_gamma   90.00
#
_symmetry.space_group_name_H-M   'P 1'
#
loop_
_entity.id
_entity.type
_entity.pdbx_description
1 polymer ?
#
loop_
_entity_poly.entity_id
_entity_poly.type
_entity_poly.pdbx_seq_one_letter_code
_entity_poly.pdbx_strand_id
1 'polypeptide(L)'
;MVSNSSLDERATAVEIGGLVDGVGAPVMRAAYALRSKPSWITLSSVEGTGNSRVDVTAPVYKGREGRSGSITVSVEDLKEDVAIQQSGSNIWDVTTQSLAFVKTGEAKKFTGNTNLASITFAVDSDASNWLTAGKLVVATKQYNSGAAIEGDPGASDVYSFEITFTAAANPTVSIRTGHITVNGQKYTVTQAAGDATLSVSPTSLTFAAAGETKQISITTNTAWTIS
;
A
#
# COMPACT_ATOMS: atom_id res chain seq x y z
N MET A 1 2.35 -1.74 -26.03
CA MET A 1 1.45 -2.10 -27.12
C MET A 1 0.16 -2.59 -26.52
N VAL A 2 -0.76 -1.89 -26.65
CA VAL A 2 -2.13 -1.56 -26.98
C VAL A 2 -2.86 -1.02 -25.78
N SER A 3 -3.03 0.27 -25.77
CA SER A 3 -4.11 0.96 -25.08
C SER A 3 -5.41 0.57 -25.77
N ASN A 4 -6.34 -0.02 -25.02
CA ASN A 4 -7.70 -0.19 -25.51
C ASN A 4 -8.60 0.81 -24.80
N SER A 5 -8.67 2.02 -25.33
CA SER A 5 -9.75 2.94 -25.04
C SER A 5 -10.98 2.45 -25.82
N SER A 6 -11.83 1.64 -25.18
CA SER A 6 -13.14 1.36 -25.74
C SER A 6 -13.99 2.63 -25.66
N LEU A 7 -13.99 3.40 -26.73
CA LEU A 7 -15.03 4.38 -27.01
C LEU A 7 -16.29 3.59 -27.33
N ASP A 8 -17.26 3.58 -26.42
CA ASP A 8 -18.57 3.03 -26.70
C ASP A 8 -19.33 4.04 -27.60
N GLU A 9 -19.10 3.93 -28.91
CA GLU A 9 -19.88 4.65 -29.92
C GLU A 9 -21.23 3.96 -30.11
N ARG A 10 -22.19 4.22 -29.23
CA ARG A 10 -23.59 4.00 -29.52
C ARG A 10 -24.30 5.33 -29.70
N ALA A 11 -24.24 5.85 -30.92
CA ALA A 11 -25.21 6.86 -31.35
C ALA A 11 -26.56 6.17 -31.56
N THR A 12 -27.46 6.30 -30.59
CA THR A 12 -28.87 5.95 -30.80
C THR A 12 -29.53 7.15 -31.46
N ALA A 13 -29.87 7.04 -32.72
CA ALA A 13 -30.73 8.02 -33.37
C ALA A 13 -32.11 7.96 -32.70
N VAL A 14 -32.53 9.06 -32.06
CA VAL A 14 -33.88 9.20 -31.53
C VAL A 14 -34.74 9.78 -32.62
N GLU A 15 -35.74 9.02 -33.12
CA GLU A 15 -36.84 9.55 -33.93
C GLU A 15 -37.60 10.57 -33.12
N ILE A 16 -37.62 11.81 -33.61
CA ILE A 16 -38.36 12.90 -33.00
C ILE A 16 -39.81 12.76 -33.45
N GLY A 17 -40.64 12.19 -32.59
CA GLY A 17 -42.11 12.28 -32.75
C GLY A 17 -42.52 13.75 -32.65
N GLY A 18 -43.01 14.32 -33.74
CA GLY A 18 -43.41 15.71 -33.79
C GLY A 18 -44.58 16.02 -32.87
N LEU A 19 -44.35 16.84 -31.84
CA LEU A 19 -45.40 17.58 -31.14
C LEU A 19 -45.75 18.82 -31.98
N VAL A 20 -47.00 18.94 -32.39
CA VAL A 20 -47.55 20.15 -33.04
C VAL A 20 -48.09 21.08 -31.98
N ASP A 21 -47.84 22.39 -32.11
CA ASP A 21 -48.55 23.41 -31.32
C ASP A 21 -50.00 23.51 -31.78
N GLY A 22 -50.82 24.17 -31.03
CA GLY A 22 -52.25 24.34 -31.33
C GLY A 22 -52.55 25.07 -32.66
N VAL A 23 -51.62 25.39 -33.51
CA VAL A 23 -51.68 26.05 -34.80
C VAL A 23 -51.13 25.16 -35.93
N GLY A 24 -50.73 23.94 -35.65
CA GLY A 24 -50.34 22.94 -36.67
C GLY A 24 -48.90 23.06 -37.21
N ALA A 25 -48.07 23.93 -36.65
CA ALA A 25 -46.64 23.99 -36.99
C ALA A 25 -45.82 23.06 -36.10
N PRO A 26 -44.85 22.29 -36.64
CA PRO A 26 -44.00 21.45 -35.83
C PRO A 26 -43.08 22.30 -34.95
N VAL A 27 -43.27 22.21 -33.64
CA VAL A 27 -42.34 22.83 -32.68
C VAL A 27 -41.10 21.92 -32.62
N MET A 28 -40.08 22.25 -33.39
CA MET A 28 -38.77 21.61 -33.29
C MET A 28 -38.12 22.04 -31.98
N ARG A 29 -38.17 21.20 -30.97
CA ARG A 29 -37.33 21.34 -29.78
C ARG A 29 -35.98 20.72 -30.09
N ALA A 30 -34.93 21.55 -30.10
CA ALA A 30 -33.58 21.03 -30.24
C ALA A 30 -33.30 20.01 -29.15
N ALA A 31 -33.08 18.77 -29.54
CA ALA A 31 -32.63 17.73 -28.64
C ALA A 31 -31.12 17.78 -28.56
N TYR A 32 -30.55 17.78 -27.36
CA TYR A 32 -29.14 17.60 -27.18
C TYR A 32 -28.81 16.13 -26.87
N ALA A 33 -27.66 15.68 -27.32
CA ALA A 33 -27.17 14.38 -27.00
C ALA A 33 -25.71 14.48 -26.48
N LEU A 34 -25.39 13.68 -25.47
CA LEU A 34 -24.04 13.53 -24.95
C LEU A 34 -23.29 12.55 -25.85
N ARG A 35 -22.23 13.00 -26.51
CA ARG A 35 -21.51 12.21 -27.49
C ARG A 35 -20.29 11.49 -26.94
N SER A 36 -19.65 12.05 -25.92
CA SER A 36 -18.54 11.39 -25.25
C SER A 36 -18.43 11.85 -23.80
N LYS A 37 -17.94 10.96 -22.97
CA LYS A 37 -17.58 11.26 -21.57
C LYS A 37 -16.47 10.33 -21.12
N PRO A 38 -15.65 10.69 -20.13
CA PRO A 38 -14.73 9.76 -19.50
C PRO A 38 -15.48 8.58 -18.89
N SER A 39 -14.95 7.36 -19.02
CA SER A 39 -15.57 6.13 -18.51
C SER A 39 -15.81 6.15 -17.00
N TRP A 40 -15.01 6.92 -16.26
CA TRP A 40 -15.07 7.07 -14.80
C TRP A 40 -16.07 8.13 -14.31
N ILE A 41 -16.80 8.81 -15.21
CA ILE A 41 -17.86 9.77 -14.87
C ILE A 41 -19.23 9.13 -15.07
N THR A 42 -20.12 9.37 -14.10
CA THR A 42 -21.56 9.07 -14.21
C THR A 42 -22.35 10.36 -14.36
N LEU A 43 -23.34 10.34 -15.21
CA LEU A 43 -24.23 11.46 -15.48
C LEU A 43 -25.67 11.09 -15.13
N SER A 44 -26.44 12.05 -14.58
CA SER A 44 -27.86 11.85 -14.27
C SER A 44 -28.73 11.73 -15.52
N SER A 45 -28.31 12.32 -16.65
CA SER A 45 -28.94 12.17 -17.96
C SER A 45 -27.90 12.30 -19.07
N VAL A 46 -28.13 11.65 -20.20
CA VAL A 46 -27.28 11.73 -21.42
C VAL A 46 -27.99 12.43 -22.57
N GLU A 47 -29.25 12.80 -22.41
CA GLU A 47 -30.08 13.51 -23.39
C GLU A 47 -31.09 14.41 -22.70
N GLY A 48 -31.63 15.39 -23.45
CA GLY A 48 -32.62 16.31 -22.93
C GLY A 48 -33.06 17.30 -23.97
N THR A 49 -34.05 18.15 -23.62
CA THR A 49 -34.61 19.21 -24.48
C THR A 49 -34.74 20.50 -23.71
N GLY A 50 -34.41 21.63 -24.35
CA GLY A 50 -34.46 22.94 -23.73
C GLY A 50 -33.45 23.12 -22.59
N ASN A 51 -33.73 24.07 -21.70
CA ASN A 51 -32.83 24.32 -20.56
C ASN A 51 -32.94 23.21 -19.52
N SER A 52 -31.83 22.57 -19.21
CA SER A 52 -31.77 21.48 -18.23
C SER A 52 -30.46 21.48 -17.43
N ARG A 53 -30.41 20.67 -16.39
CA ARG A 53 -29.22 20.43 -15.55
C ARG A 53 -28.89 18.95 -15.56
N VAL A 54 -27.61 18.62 -15.62
CA VAL A 54 -27.11 17.25 -15.55
C VAL A 54 -26.13 17.17 -14.38
N ASP A 55 -26.39 16.27 -13.46
CA ASP A 55 -25.44 15.99 -12.37
C ASP A 55 -24.29 15.14 -12.90
N VAL A 56 -23.09 15.56 -12.58
CA VAL A 56 -21.83 14.90 -12.97
C VAL A 56 -21.20 14.31 -11.72
N THR A 57 -21.11 13.00 -11.63
CA THR A 57 -20.57 12.31 -10.46
C THR A 57 -19.26 11.59 -10.81
N ALA A 58 -18.20 11.90 -10.06
CA ALA A 58 -16.92 11.18 -10.08
C ALA A 58 -16.84 10.24 -8.87
N PRO A 59 -16.44 8.97 -9.03
CA PRO A 59 -16.20 8.06 -7.90
C PRO A 59 -14.92 8.44 -7.16
N VAL A 60 -14.70 7.83 -5.98
CA VAL A 60 -13.44 7.92 -5.26
C VAL A 60 -12.32 7.42 -6.19
N TYR A 61 -11.25 8.21 -6.26
CA TYR A 61 -10.07 7.89 -7.05
C TYR A 61 -8.87 7.65 -6.13
N LYS A 62 -8.16 6.56 -6.38
CA LYS A 62 -7.06 6.10 -5.51
C LYS A 62 -5.68 6.26 -6.17
N GLY A 63 -5.60 6.80 -7.37
CA GLY A 63 -4.33 7.09 -8.03
C GLY A 63 -3.60 8.27 -7.41
N ARG A 64 -2.27 8.23 -7.48
CA ARG A 64 -1.40 9.36 -7.08
C ARG A 64 -1.47 10.49 -8.10
N GLU A 65 -1.46 10.15 -9.37
CA GLU A 65 -1.57 11.11 -10.46
C GLU A 65 -3.03 11.53 -10.66
N GLY A 66 -3.26 12.81 -10.99
CA GLY A 66 -4.59 13.27 -11.36
C GLY A 66 -5.05 12.68 -12.71
N ARG A 67 -6.35 12.62 -12.91
CA ARG A 67 -6.93 12.22 -14.20
C ARG A 67 -7.81 13.32 -14.77
N SER A 68 -7.89 13.37 -16.10
CA SER A 68 -8.67 14.37 -16.83
C SER A 68 -9.42 13.77 -18.02
N GLY A 69 -10.36 14.49 -18.54
CA GLY A 69 -11.13 14.18 -19.71
C GLY A 69 -12.08 15.30 -20.05
N SER A 70 -12.99 15.08 -21.00
CA SER A 70 -14.03 16.03 -21.37
C SER A 70 -15.39 15.35 -21.52
N ILE A 71 -16.45 16.12 -21.31
CA ILE A 71 -17.82 15.77 -21.66
C ILE A 71 -18.18 16.65 -22.84
N THR A 72 -18.50 16.04 -23.99
CA THR A 72 -18.97 16.76 -25.17
C THR A 72 -20.48 16.78 -25.23
N VAL A 73 -21.07 17.95 -25.17
CA VAL A 73 -22.53 18.19 -25.39
C VAL A 73 -22.74 18.68 -26.82
N SER A 74 -23.71 18.11 -27.52
CA SER A 74 -24.01 18.52 -28.89
C SER A 74 -25.51 18.72 -29.11
N VAL A 75 -25.80 19.71 -29.92
CA VAL A 75 -27.16 20.00 -30.42
C VAL A 75 -27.01 20.28 -31.93
N GLU A 76 -27.59 19.43 -32.75
CA GLU A 76 -27.39 19.47 -34.20
C GLU A 76 -25.89 19.46 -34.54
N ASP A 77 -25.39 20.49 -35.23
CA ASP A 77 -23.99 20.65 -35.60
C ASP A 77 -23.16 21.41 -34.55
N LEU A 78 -23.78 21.93 -33.50
CA LEU A 78 -23.10 22.66 -32.40
C LEU A 78 -22.55 21.68 -31.40
N LYS A 79 -21.33 21.96 -30.91
CA LYS A 79 -20.66 21.15 -29.90
C LYS A 79 -19.97 22.05 -28.88
N GLU A 80 -20.07 21.66 -27.61
CA GLU A 80 -19.34 22.29 -26.52
C GLU A 80 -18.71 21.23 -25.61
N ASP A 81 -17.49 21.46 -25.21
CA ASP A 81 -16.71 20.55 -24.36
C ASP A 81 -16.60 21.13 -22.93
N VAL A 82 -16.92 20.30 -21.95
CA VAL A 82 -16.73 20.59 -20.54
C VAL A 82 -15.52 19.80 -20.05
N ALA A 83 -14.43 20.48 -19.72
CA ALA A 83 -13.24 19.84 -19.16
C ALA A 83 -13.53 19.29 -17.75
N ILE A 84 -13.14 18.06 -17.51
CA ILE A 84 -13.28 17.37 -16.22
C ILE A 84 -11.90 17.00 -15.73
N GLN A 85 -11.64 17.31 -14.45
CA GLN A 85 -10.40 16.94 -13.76
C GLN A 85 -10.71 16.35 -12.40
N GLN A 86 -9.98 15.33 -12.01
CA GLN A 86 -10.00 14.77 -10.66
C GLN A 86 -8.55 14.62 -10.15
N SER A 87 -8.27 15.28 -9.03
CA SER A 87 -6.94 15.25 -8.42
C SER A 87 -6.62 13.86 -7.84
N GLY A 88 -5.35 13.47 -7.95
CA GLY A 88 -4.80 12.36 -7.20
C GLY A 88 -4.35 12.78 -5.80
N SER A 89 -4.04 11.81 -4.96
CA SER A 89 -3.45 12.03 -3.63
C SER A 89 -2.59 10.85 -3.23
N ASN A 90 -1.57 11.09 -2.39
CA ASN A 90 -0.76 10.03 -1.83
C ASN A 90 -1.57 9.21 -0.81
N ILE A 91 -1.48 7.89 -0.93
CA ILE A 91 -2.10 6.93 -0.01
C ILE A 91 -0.99 6.09 0.62
N TRP A 92 -0.98 6.01 1.95
CA TRP A 92 -0.11 5.16 2.75
C TRP A 92 -0.96 4.48 3.82
N ASP A 93 -1.37 3.24 3.55
CA ASP A 93 -2.23 2.44 4.43
C ASP A 93 -1.50 1.17 4.86
N VAL A 94 -0.99 1.17 6.09
CA VAL A 94 -0.17 0.10 6.66
C VAL A 94 -1.03 -0.83 7.50
N THR A 95 -1.04 -2.10 7.13
CA THR A 95 -1.73 -3.15 7.89
C THR A 95 -0.91 -3.57 9.12
N THR A 96 0.43 -3.60 8.99
CA THR A 96 1.34 -4.02 10.07
C THR A 96 1.73 -2.81 10.92
N GLN A 97 1.31 -2.77 12.19
CA GLN A 97 1.61 -1.67 13.11
C GLN A 97 2.86 -1.93 13.98
N SER A 98 3.23 -3.20 14.16
CA SER A 98 4.43 -3.62 14.90
C SER A 98 4.81 -5.05 14.52
N LEU A 99 6.06 -5.44 14.78
CA LEU A 99 6.53 -6.80 14.57
C LEU A 99 7.06 -7.36 15.90
N ALA A 100 6.53 -8.50 16.34
CA ALA A 100 6.98 -9.22 17.53
C ALA A 100 7.58 -10.57 17.12
N PHE A 101 8.88 -10.77 17.36
CA PHE A 101 9.64 -11.95 16.97
C PHE A 101 9.79 -12.93 18.15
N VAL A 102 9.83 -14.23 17.83
CA VAL A 102 10.15 -15.25 18.82
C VAL A 102 11.64 -15.26 19.15
N LYS A 103 12.01 -15.83 20.31
CA LYS A 103 13.40 -15.88 20.80
C LYS A 103 14.38 -16.60 19.87
N THR A 104 13.92 -17.60 19.13
CA THR A 104 14.77 -18.40 18.20
C THR A 104 15.10 -17.66 16.90
N GLY A 105 14.49 -16.49 16.68
CA GLY A 105 14.55 -15.79 15.40
C GLY A 105 13.54 -16.34 14.41
N GLU A 106 13.08 -15.48 13.55
CA GLU A 106 12.16 -15.77 12.46
C GLU A 106 12.12 -14.63 11.44
N ALA A 107 11.46 -14.87 10.31
CA ALA A 107 11.17 -13.84 9.34
C ALA A 107 9.69 -13.41 9.45
N LYS A 108 9.43 -12.10 9.45
CA LYS A 108 8.08 -11.54 9.45
C LYS A 108 7.92 -10.49 8.36
N LYS A 109 6.70 -10.37 7.86
CA LYS A 109 6.33 -9.44 6.80
C LYS A 109 5.73 -8.17 7.39
N PHE A 110 6.20 -7.04 6.91
CA PHE A 110 5.57 -5.74 7.05
C PHE A 110 4.78 -5.46 5.78
N THR A 111 3.48 -5.22 5.89
CA THR A 111 2.54 -5.18 4.77
C THR A 111 1.64 -3.96 4.81
N GLY A 112 1.16 -3.56 3.66
CA GLY A 112 0.21 -2.47 3.50
C GLY A 112 -0.22 -2.29 2.05
N ASN A 113 -0.98 -1.21 1.82
CA ASN A 113 -1.38 -0.73 0.50
C ASN A 113 -0.91 0.71 0.32
N THR A 114 -0.49 1.05 -0.88
CA THR A 114 -0.02 2.39 -1.19
C THR A 114 -0.16 2.67 -2.68
N ASN A 115 -0.04 3.95 -3.04
CA ASN A 115 0.09 4.38 -4.43
C ASN A 115 1.40 5.15 -4.69
N LEU A 116 2.38 5.03 -3.82
CA LEU A 116 3.66 5.72 -3.97
C LEU A 116 4.50 5.10 -5.10
N ALA A 117 5.30 5.90 -5.78
CA ALA A 117 6.18 5.43 -6.85
C ALA A 117 7.41 4.65 -6.34
N SER A 118 7.74 4.81 -5.06
CA SER A 118 8.81 4.11 -4.36
C SER A 118 8.52 4.04 -2.87
N ILE A 119 9.13 3.08 -2.17
CA ILE A 119 9.03 2.93 -0.71
C ILE A 119 10.44 2.85 -0.13
N THR A 120 10.75 3.73 0.81
CA THR A 120 11.99 3.65 1.57
C THR A 120 11.79 2.78 2.82
N PHE A 121 12.79 1.99 3.18
CA PHE A 121 12.77 1.22 4.41
C PHE A 121 14.18 0.95 4.92
N ALA A 122 14.30 0.89 6.23
CA ALA A 122 15.55 0.59 6.92
C ALA A 122 15.29 -0.05 8.28
N VAL A 123 16.25 -0.80 8.77
CA VAL A 123 16.35 -1.18 10.19
C VAL A 123 17.11 -0.07 10.90
N ASP A 124 16.56 0.45 11.99
CA ASP A 124 17.17 1.52 12.77
C ASP A 124 18.40 0.98 13.54
N SER A 125 19.28 1.87 13.97
CA SER A 125 20.54 1.52 14.65
C SER A 125 20.34 0.71 15.94
N ASP A 126 19.21 0.88 16.62
CA ASP A 126 18.85 0.16 17.85
C ASP A 126 18.43 -1.29 17.63
N ALA A 127 18.15 -1.68 16.38
CA ALA A 127 17.80 -3.05 16.00
C ALA A 127 18.81 -3.69 15.02
N SER A 128 19.74 -2.93 14.45
CA SER A 128 20.60 -3.36 13.34
C SER A 128 21.56 -4.52 13.66
N ASN A 129 21.81 -4.79 14.94
CA ASN A 129 22.65 -5.90 15.38
C ASN A 129 21.93 -7.26 15.46
N TRP A 130 20.61 -7.27 15.30
CA TRP A 130 19.81 -8.49 15.41
C TRP A 130 18.67 -8.62 14.39
N LEU A 131 18.35 -7.54 13.67
CA LEU A 131 17.31 -7.51 12.67
C LEU A 131 17.92 -7.12 11.31
N THR A 132 17.46 -7.76 10.25
CA THR A 132 17.83 -7.44 8.88
C THR A 132 16.60 -7.21 8.02
N ALA A 133 16.69 -6.25 7.10
CA ALA A 133 15.65 -6.02 6.10
C ALA A 133 15.96 -6.81 4.82
N GLY A 134 14.96 -7.48 4.28
CA GLY A 134 15.00 -8.09 2.96
C GLY A 134 14.71 -7.08 1.85
N LYS A 135 13.98 -7.53 0.82
CA LYS A 135 13.54 -6.70 -0.30
C LYS A 135 12.09 -6.27 -0.11
N LEU A 136 11.75 -5.13 -0.69
CA LEU A 136 10.38 -4.77 -0.97
C LEU A 136 9.84 -5.66 -2.09
N VAL A 137 8.67 -6.24 -1.90
CA VAL A 137 7.97 -7.05 -2.91
C VAL A 137 6.66 -6.36 -3.29
N VAL A 138 6.49 -6.13 -4.58
CA VAL A 138 5.23 -5.63 -5.17
C VAL A 138 4.84 -6.60 -6.28
N ALA A 139 3.64 -7.16 -6.20
CA ALA A 139 3.24 -8.32 -7.00
C ALA A 139 4.24 -9.48 -6.80
N THR A 140 5.09 -9.75 -7.77
CA THR A 140 6.14 -10.80 -7.69
C THR A 140 7.56 -10.24 -7.84
N LYS A 141 7.69 -8.93 -8.05
CA LYS A 141 8.98 -8.26 -8.28
C LYS A 141 9.58 -7.75 -6.97
N GLN A 142 10.90 -7.78 -6.92
CA GLN A 142 11.68 -7.35 -5.75
C GLN A 142 12.42 -6.05 -6.04
N TYR A 143 12.41 -5.14 -5.05
CA TYR A 143 13.02 -3.82 -5.15
C TYR A 143 13.90 -3.54 -3.92
N ASN A 144 14.93 -2.75 -4.12
CA ASN A 144 15.70 -2.16 -3.02
C ASN A 144 14.90 -1.01 -2.38
N SER A 145 15.27 -0.66 -1.15
CA SER A 145 14.74 0.53 -0.48
C SER A 145 14.92 1.78 -1.36
N GLY A 146 13.82 2.50 -1.59
CA GLY A 146 13.78 3.72 -2.39
C GLY A 146 13.84 3.54 -3.91
N ALA A 147 13.94 2.32 -4.41
CA ALA A 147 13.90 2.06 -5.85
C ALA A 147 12.52 2.35 -6.43
N ALA A 148 12.49 2.90 -7.64
CA ALA A 148 11.24 3.12 -8.37
C ALA A 148 10.56 1.79 -8.70
N ILE A 149 9.25 1.73 -8.49
CA ILE A 149 8.43 0.56 -8.79
C ILE A 149 8.08 0.57 -10.28
N GLU A 150 8.46 -0.51 -10.96
CA GLU A 150 8.29 -0.65 -12.39
C GLU A 150 6.83 -0.56 -12.83
N GLY A 151 6.59 0.23 -13.89
CA GLY A 151 5.25 0.45 -14.42
C GLY A 151 4.39 1.37 -13.58
N ASP A 152 4.92 1.90 -12.47
CA ASP A 152 4.24 2.85 -11.58
C ASP A 152 2.74 2.55 -11.36
N PRO A 153 2.40 1.40 -10.76
CA PRO A 153 1.00 1.03 -10.54
C PRO A 153 0.24 2.04 -9.69
N GLY A 154 0.96 2.79 -8.85
CA GLY A 154 0.43 3.83 -7.98
C GLY A 154 -0.05 5.09 -8.71
N ALA A 155 0.34 5.29 -9.96
CA ALA A 155 -0.10 6.45 -10.73
C ALA A 155 -1.63 6.51 -10.84
N SER A 156 -2.30 5.36 -11.02
CA SER A 156 -3.74 5.26 -11.26
C SER A 156 -4.55 4.57 -10.17
N ASP A 157 -3.94 3.74 -9.32
CA ASP A 157 -4.63 3.01 -8.24
C ASP A 157 -3.64 2.63 -7.13
N VAL A 158 -4.14 2.06 -6.03
CA VAL A 158 -3.32 1.48 -4.96
C VAL A 158 -2.84 0.08 -5.35
N TYR A 159 -1.69 -0.31 -4.79
CA TYR A 159 -1.15 -1.66 -4.87
C TYR A 159 -0.71 -2.13 -3.48
N SER A 160 -0.71 -3.46 -3.28
CA SER A 160 -0.20 -4.09 -2.06
C SER A 160 1.31 -4.21 -2.09
N PHE A 161 1.94 -4.09 -0.94
CA PHE A 161 3.37 -4.31 -0.78
C PHE A 161 3.69 -5.16 0.44
N GLU A 162 4.85 -5.81 0.42
CA GLU A 162 5.42 -6.50 1.59
C GLU A 162 6.94 -6.28 1.67
N ILE A 163 7.45 -6.18 2.89
CA ILE A 163 8.88 -6.13 3.21
C ILE A 163 9.13 -7.19 4.27
N THR A 164 10.04 -8.13 4.01
CA THR A 164 10.40 -9.14 4.99
C THR A 164 11.51 -8.63 5.90
N PHE A 165 11.31 -8.71 7.20
CA PHE A 165 12.32 -8.48 8.23
C PHE A 165 12.65 -9.80 8.91
N THR A 166 13.94 -10.09 9.08
CA THR A 166 14.42 -11.34 9.67
C THR A 166 15.21 -11.05 10.94
N ALA A 167 14.75 -11.59 12.05
CA ALA A 167 15.44 -11.50 13.34
C ALA A 167 16.33 -12.71 13.55
N ALA A 168 17.57 -12.48 13.99
CA ALA A 168 18.45 -13.52 14.53
C ALA A 168 17.97 -13.97 15.92
N ALA A 169 18.40 -15.15 16.38
CA ALA A 169 18.09 -15.63 17.73
C ALA A 169 18.50 -14.62 18.81
N ASN A 170 17.72 -14.50 19.88
CA ASN A 170 18.08 -13.70 21.05
C ASN A 170 18.83 -14.56 22.08
N PRO A 171 20.15 -14.40 22.23
CA PRO A 171 20.91 -15.18 23.19
C PRO A 171 20.80 -14.66 24.63
N THR A 172 20.11 -13.53 24.85
CA THR A 172 20.03 -12.90 26.17
C THR A 172 18.69 -13.24 26.86
N VAL A 173 18.67 -13.22 28.17
CA VAL A 173 17.47 -13.46 28.98
C VAL A 173 16.55 -12.22 29.07
N SER A 174 16.78 -11.23 28.24
CA SER A 174 15.99 -9.99 28.21
C SER A 174 15.28 -9.84 26.88
N ILE A 175 14.05 -9.33 26.92
CA ILE A 175 13.34 -8.85 25.74
C ILE A 175 14.16 -7.72 25.13
N ARG A 176 14.30 -7.72 23.83
CA ARG A 176 14.90 -6.61 23.11
C ARG A 176 13.85 -5.88 22.25
N THR A 177 13.97 -4.57 22.23
CA THR A 177 13.09 -3.67 21.50
C THR A 177 13.95 -2.77 20.61
N GLY A 178 13.48 -2.50 19.43
CA GLY A 178 14.11 -1.58 18.48
C GLY A 178 13.07 -1.10 17.48
N HIS A 179 13.54 -0.51 16.38
CA HIS A 179 12.67 0.11 15.41
C HIS A 179 13.08 -0.22 13.98
N ILE A 180 12.10 -0.13 13.11
CA ILE A 180 12.27 -0.01 11.66
C ILE A 180 11.63 1.29 11.21
N THR A 181 12.21 1.92 10.21
CA THR A 181 11.63 3.09 9.56
C THR A 181 11.17 2.70 8.15
N VAL A 182 9.89 2.89 7.84
CA VAL A 182 9.31 2.60 6.52
C VAL A 182 8.58 3.84 6.04
N ASN A 183 8.94 4.32 4.87
CA ASN A 183 8.42 5.56 4.28
C ASN A 183 8.45 6.76 5.26
N GLY A 184 9.55 6.91 6.00
CA GLY A 184 9.74 7.97 6.98
C GLY A 184 8.97 7.79 8.30
N GLN A 185 8.15 6.77 8.44
CA GLN A 185 7.43 6.45 9.69
C GLN A 185 8.17 5.36 10.48
N LYS A 186 8.24 5.53 11.79
CA LYS A 186 8.90 4.62 12.71
C LYS A 186 7.91 3.61 13.29
N TYR A 187 8.30 2.32 13.26
CA TYR A 187 7.50 1.20 13.77
C TYR A 187 8.30 0.40 14.78
N THR A 188 7.68 0.03 15.89
CA THR A 188 8.32 -0.74 16.94
C THR A 188 8.46 -2.21 16.54
N VAL A 189 9.62 -2.77 16.82
CA VAL A 189 9.90 -4.20 16.70
C VAL A 189 10.38 -4.74 18.04
N THR A 190 9.90 -5.92 18.41
CA THR A 190 10.28 -6.57 19.67
C THR A 190 10.69 -8.00 19.42
N GLN A 191 11.54 -8.54 20.29
CA GLN A 191 11.86 -9.97 20.29
C GLN A 191 11.86 -10.52 21.72
N ALA A 192 11.23 -11.69 21.88
CA ALA A 192 11.16 -12.38 23.15
C ALA A 192 12.56 -12.70 23.70
N ALA A 193 12.68 -12.72 25.04
CA ALA A 193 13.90 -13.13 25.75
C ALA A 193 14.30 -14.57 25.40
N GLY A 194 15.59 -14.83 25.28
CA GLY A 194 16.14 -16.16 25.20
C GLY A 194 16.07 -16.91 26.53
N ASP A 195 16.35 -18.19 26.51
CA ASP A 195 16.40 -19.01 27.72
C ASP A 195 17.67 -18.75 28.52
N ALA A 196 17.58 -18.87 29.84
CA ALA A 196 18.76 -18.95 30.67
C ALA A 196 19.54 -20.25 30.37
N THR A 197 20.84 -20.13 30.29
CA THR A 197 21.74 -21.27 30.06
C THR A 197 22.72 -21.38 31.21
N LEU A 198 23.05 -22.60 31.61
CA LEU A 198 24.06 -22.89 32.61
C LEU A 198 24.84 -24.16 32.21
N SER A 199 26.15 -24.06 32.21
CA SER A 199 27.06 -25.19 32.08
C SER A 199 28.16 -25.08 33.13
N VAL A 200 28.44 -26.17 33.80
CA VAL A 200 29.51 -26.26 34.81
C VAL A 200 30.47 -27.40 34.46
N SER A 201 31.76 -27.14 34.52
CA SER A 201 32.80 -28.14 34.25
C SER A 201 34.02 -27.93 35.15
N PRO A 202 34.58 -29.00 35.76
CA PRO A 202 34.03 -30.36 35.81
C PRO A 202 32.82 -30.45 36.75
N THR A 203 32.01 -31.50 36.60
CA THR A 203 30.83 -31.74 37.45
C THR A 203 31.16 -32.48 38.76
N SER A 204 32.43 -32.87 38.94
CA SER A 204 32.95 -33.48 40.17
C SER A 204 34.40 -33.08 40.41
N LEU A 205 34.77 -32.92 41.67
CA LEU A 205 36.14 -32.65 42.09
C LEU A 205 36.49 -33.64 43.19
N THR A 206 37.70 -34.27 43.07
CA THR A 206 38.27 -35.12 44.12
C THR A 206 39.50 -34.40 44.67
N PHE A 207 39.55 -34.19 45.97
CA PHE A 207 40.67 -33.49 46.64
C PHE A 207 41.59 -34.49 47.32
N ALA A 208 42.89 -34.22 47.28
CA ALA A 208 43.85 -34.99 48.03
C ALA A 208 43.74 -34.73 49.55
N ALA A 209 44.12 -35.69 50.36
CA ALA A 209 44.05 -35.57 51.80
C ALA A 209 44.91 -34.42 52.36
N ALA A 210 46.00 -34.01 51.64
CA ALA A 210 46.88 -32.90 51.99
C ALA A 210 46.23 -31.52 51.73
N GLY A 211 45.08 -31.47 51.10
CA GLY A 211 44.40 -30.25 50.65
C GLY A 211 45.03 -29.74 49.33
N GLU A 212 44.19 -29.19 48.50
CA GLU A 212 44.58 -28.53 47.25
C GLU A 212 43.48 -27.57 46.79
N THR A 213 43.77 -26.71 45.83
CA THR A 213 42.80 -25.83 45.21
C THR A 213 42.46 -26.36 43.81
N LYS A 214 41.17 -26.50 43.52
CA LYS A 214 40.67 -26.86 42.19
C LYS A 214 39.64 -25.82 41.71
N GLN A 215 39.46 -25.73 40.42
CA GLN A 215 38.58 -24.76 39.79
C GLN A 215 37.43 -25.48 39.08
N ILE A 216 36.27 -24.84 39.09
CA ILE A 216 35.15 -25.11 38.21
C ILE A 216 34.98 -23.94 37.27
N SER A 217 34.66 -24.24 36.01
CA SER A 217 34.26 -23.21 35.01
C SER A 217 32.75 -23.17 34.95
N ILE A 218 32.18 -21.97 35.09
CA ILE A 218 30.75 -21.70 34.96
C ILE A 218 30.55 -20.88 33.69
N THR A 219 29.72 -21.37 32.80
CA THR A 219 29.31 -20.66 31.57
C THR A 219 27.81 -20.44 31.62
N THR A 220 27.41 -19.17 31.56
CA THR A 220 25.98 -18.77 31.61
C THR A 220 25.79 -17.46 30.85
N ASN A 221 24.55 -17.19 30.43
CA ASN A 221 24.11 -15.93 29.82
C ASN A 221 23.35 -15.02 30.82
N THR A 222 23.35 -15.36 32.11
CA THR A 222 22.70 -14.59 33.18
C THR A 222 23.48 -14.65 34.50
N ALA A 223 23.07 -13.92 35.53
CA ALA A 223 23.66 -14.00 36.86
C ALA A 223 23.50 -15.41 37.47
N TRP A 224 24.47 -15.81 38.30
CA TRP A 224 24.45 -17.11 39.00
C TRP A 224 24.80 -16.93 40.47
N THR A 225 24.40 -17.89 41.29
CA THR A 225 24.75 -17.97 42.73
C THR A 225 25.15 -19.40 43.07
N ILE A 226 26.00 -19.55 44.11
CA ILE A 226 26.27 -20.82 44.76
C ILE A 226 25.60 -20.81 46.10
N SER A 227 24.85 -21.85 46.41
CA SER A 227 24.16 -22.08 47.68
C SER A 227 24.72 -23.30 48.38
#